data_e608384fa143590e746f89543eb6598d
#
_entry.id   e608384fa143590e746f89543eb6598d
#
_cell.length_a   1.000
_cell.length_b   1.000
_cell.length_c   1.000
_cell.angle_alpha   90.00
_cell.angle_beta   90.00
_cell.angle_gamma   90.00
#
_symmetry.space_group_name_H-M   'P 1'
#
loop_
_entity.id
_entity.type
_entity.pdbx_description
1 polymer ?
#
loop_
_entity_poly.entity_id
_entity_poly.type
_entity_poly.pdbx_seq_one_letter_code
_entity_poly.pdbx_strand_id
1 'polypeptide(L)'
;QRSLVGSEMCIRDRLHDAAYAKRTLPFAGEVYMGHLRYSTTGKSGISYVHPFLRRNNWRAKNLALCGNFNMTNVDEIFARITAIGQHPRKYADTYIMLEQVGHRLDREVERVFNLAEAEGLTGMGITHYIEEYIDLANVLRTSSREWDGGYVICGLTGSGESFAIRDPWGIRPAFWYQDDEIAVLASERPVIQTALNVPFEEIKELQPGQALLISKEGKIRTSQINKPRENHACSFERIYFSRGSDVDIYKAVSYTHL
;
A
#
# COMPACT_ATOMS: atom_id res chain seq x y z
N GLN A 1 10.09 41.08 17.43
CA GLN A 1 9.13 40.26 18.20
C GLN A 1 7.66 40.37 17.72
N ARG A 2 7.29 41.37 16.90
CA ARG A 2 5.92 41.53 16.37
C ARG A 2 5.61 40.73 15.11
N SER A 3 6.60 40.20 14.42
CA SER A 3 6.35 39.48 13.14
C SER A 3 6.02 37.99 13.30
N LEU A 4 6.44 37.36 14.39
CA LEU A 4 6.21 35.94 14.63
C LEU A 4 4.77 35.63 15.07
N VAL A 5 4.18 36.46 15.93
CA VAL A 5 2.80 36.28 16.44
C VAL A 5 1.77 36.44 15.30
N GLY A 6 2.00 37.38 14.38
CA GLY A 6 1.13 37.55 13.20
C GLY A 6 1.23 36.41 12.20
N SER A 7 2.40 35.78 12.05
CA SER A 7 2.59 34.64 11.13
C SER A 7 1.99 33.36 11.68
N GLU A 8 2.07 33.09 12.98
CA GLU A 8 1.46 31.90 13.61
C GLU A 8 -0.06 31.95 13.55
N MET A 9 -0.66 33.11 13.83
CA MET A 9 -2.12 33.29 13.72
C MET A 9 -2.61 33.15 12.28
N CYS A 10 -1.90 33.73 11.30
CA CYS A 10 -2.20 33.55 9.89
C CYS A 10 -2.03 32.11 9.40
N ILE A 11 -1.08 31.36 9.94
CA ILE A 11 -0.89 29.93 9.59
C ILE A 11 -2.02 29.10 10.19
N ARG A 12 -2.41 29.38 11.43
CA ARG A 12 -3.48 28.66 12.12
C ARG A 12 -4.84 28.86 11.45
N ASP A 13 -5.19 30.08 11.07
CA ASP A 13 -6.43 30.35 10.34
C ASP A 13 -6.45 29.74 8.95
N ARG A 14 -5.29 29.60 8.29
CA ARG A 14 -5.16 28.99 6.98
C ARG A 14 -5.15 27.47 7.00
N LEU A 15 -4.80 26.84 8.12
CA LEU A 15 -4.87 25.40 8.32
C LEU A 15 -6.33 24.90 8.41
N HIS A 16 -7.27 25.76 8.76
CA HIS A 16 -8.70 25.45 8.74
C HIS A 16 -9.32 25.45 7.33
N ASP A 17 -8.63 26.02 6.33
CA ASP A 17 -9.00 25.89 4.91
C ASP A 17 -8.26 24.72 4.27
N ALA A 18 -8.91 23.57 4.23
CA ALA A 18 -8.34 22.34 3.65
C ALA A 18 -7.93 22.53 2.18
N ALA A 19 -8.68 23.32 1.39
CA ALA A 19 -8.36 23.59 -0.01
C ALA A 19 -7.11 24.47 -0.15
N TYR A 20 -6.94 25.43 0.76
CA TYR A 20 -5.72 26.24 0.81
C TYR A 20 -4.52 25.40 1.25
N ALA A 21 -4.66 24.59 2.30
CA ALA A 21 -3.61 23.72 2.81
C ALA A 21 -3.11 22.77 1.72
N LYS A 22 -4.01 22.10 1.01
CA LYS A 22 -3.67 21.19 -0.10
C LYS A 22 -2.91 21.86 -1.24
N ARG A 23 -3.14 23.15 -1.51
CA ARG A 23 -2.46 23.88 -2.57
C ARG A 23 -1.10 24.44 -2.17
N THR A 24 -0.91 24.77 -0.91
CA THR A 24 0.21 25.61 -0.48
C THR A 24 1.20 24.92 0.48
N LEU A 25 0.75 23.90 1.20
CA LEU A 25 1.61 23.18 2.14
C LEU A 25 2.19 21.92 1.49
N PRO A 26 3.50 21.73 1.57
CA PRO A 26 4.12 20.47 1.15
C PRO A 26 3.50 19.28 1.91
N PHE A 27 3.23 18.20 1.19
CA PHE A 27 2.66 16.97 1.75
C PHE A 27 1.29 17.11 2.43
N ALA A 28 0.54 18.17 2.19
CA ALA A 28 -0.84 18.28 2.66
C ALA A 28 -1.77 17.46 1.75
N GLY A 29 -1.96 16.21 2.08
CA GLY A 29 -2.82 15.26 1.37
C GLY A 29 -3.74 14.50 2.32
N GLU A 30 -4.68 13.73 1.78
CA GLU A 30 -5.56 12.84 2.53
C GLU A 30 -5.04 11.41 2.58
N VAL A 31 -4.22 11.03 1.60
CA VAL A 31 -3.63 9.69 1.51
C VAL A 31 -2.13 9.82 1.36
N TYR A 32 -1.41 9.08 2.17
CA TYR A 32 0.05 9.07 2.19
C TYR A 32 0.56 7.66 1.98
N MET A 33 1.60 7.54 1.17
CA MET A 33 2.36 6.32 1.00
C MET A 33 3.85 6.63 1.17
N GLY A 34 4.51 5.92 2.08
CA GLY A 34 5.93 6.10 2.37
C GLY A 34 6.66 4.77 2.44
N HIS A 35 7.95 4.78 2.10
CA HIS A 35 8.80 3.62 2.20
C HIS A 35 10.23 4.01 2.57
N LEU A 36 10.73 3.42 3.66
CA LEU A 36 12.12 3.54 4.08
C LEU A 36 12.89 2.34 3.52
N ARG A 37 13.64 2.55 2.44
CA ARG A 37 14.37 1.47 1.79
C ARG A 37 15.63 1.11 2.55
N TYR A 38 15.72 -0.15 2.96
CA TYR A 38 16.94 -0.81 3.40
C TYR A 38 17.41 -1.78 2.30
N SER A 39 18.58 -1.51 1.70
CA SER A 39 19.09 -2.31 0.59
C SER A 39 20.02 -3.41 1.11
N THR A 40 19.53 -4.64 1.15
CA THR A 40 20.33 -5.83 1.49
C THR A 40 20.80 -6.57 0.25
N THR A 41 19.96 -6.64 -0.78
CA THR A 41 20.23 -7.32 -2.05
C THR A 41 19.69 -6.48 -3.19
N GLY A 42 20.31 -6.57 -4.37
CA GLY A 42 19.88 -5.89 -5.58
C GLY A 42 20.54 -4.55 -5.85
N LYS A 43 20.07 -3.86 -6.90
CA LYS A 43 20.66 -2.59 -7.37
C LYS A 43 20.32 -1.46 -6.41
N SER A 44 21.30 -0.64 -6.06
CA SER A 44 21.16 0.57 -5.25
C SER A 44 21.05 1.81 -6.15
N GLY A 45 20.54 2.91 -5.59
CA GLY A 45 20.41 4.19 -6.24
C GLY A 45 19.01 4.76 -6.21
N ILE A 46 18.86 6.06 -6.41
CA ILE A 46 17.59 6.79 -6.29
C ILE A 46 16.49 6.24 -7.22
N SER A 47 16.88 5.69 -8.36
CA SER A 47 15.92 5.11 -9.32
C SER A 47 15.29 3.78 -8.88
N TYR A 48 15.72 3.24 -7.73
CA TYR A 48 15.16 2.04 -7.11
C TYR A 48 14.48 2.34 -5.77
N VAL A 49 14.31 3.63 -5.43
CA VAL A 49 13.61 4.05 -4.23
C VAL A 49 12.09 4.00 -4.47
N HIS A 50 11.36 3.42 -3.53
CA HIS A 50 9.90 3.38 -3.54
C HIS A 50 9.29 4.70 -3.06
N PRO A 51 8.03 5.01 -3.42
CA PRO A 51 7.13 4.23 -4.28
C PRO A 51 7.44 4.36 -5.76
N PHE A 52 7.15 3.31 -6.54
CA PHE A 52 7.19 3.38 -7.99
C PHE A 52 5.83 3.79 -8.54
N LEU A 53 5.83 4.58 -9.61
CA LEU A 53 4.63 5.15 -10.20
C LEU A 53 4.46 4.69 -11.65
N ARG A 54 3.33 4.06 -11.93
CA ARG A 54 2.82 3.78 -13.26
C ARG A 54 1.83 4.88 -13.64
N ARG A 55 2.11 5.59 -14.72
CA ARG A 55 1.28 6.69 -15.22
C ARG A 55 0.49 6.28 -16.44
N ASN A 56 -0.77 6.69 -16.47
CA ASN A 56 -1.68 6.49 -17.59
C ASN A 56 -2.54 7.77 -17.76
N ASN A 57 -3.05 8.00 -18.98
CA ASN A 57 -3.98 9.10 -19.23
C ASN A 57 -5.35 8.88 -18.56
N TRP A 58 -5.71 7.65 -18.28
CA TRP A 58 -6.90 7.30 -17.49
C TRP A 58 -6.55 7.34 -16.02
N ARG A 59 -7.27 8.18 -15.25
CA ARG A 59 -7.02 8.34 -13.82
C ARG A 59 -7.02 7.00 -13.08
N ALA A 60 -8.04 6.17 -13.30
CA ALA A 60 -8.21 4.89 -12.65
C ALA A 60 -7.08 3.86 -12.97
N LYS A 61 -6.36 4.03 -14.09
CA LYS A 61 -5.23 3.17 -14.48
C LYS A 61 -3.88 3.62 -13.91
N ASN A 62 -3.83 4.76 -13.20
CA ASN A 62 -2.61 5.14 -12.49
C ASN A 62 -2.44 4.30 -11.23
N LEU A 63 -1.20 3.93 -10.93
CA LEU A 63 -0.87 3.09 -9.80
C LEU A 63 0.47 3.51 -9.20
N ALA A 64 0.49 3.81 -7.91
CA ALA A 64 1.71 3.87 -7.11
C ALA A 64 1.84 2.58 -6.30
N LEU A 65 3.06 2.06 -6.16
CA LEU A 65 3.31 0.80 -5.47
C LEU A 65 4.60 0.86 -4.66
N CYS A 66 4.53 0.41 -3.43
CA CYS A 66 5.70 0.19 -2.58
C CYS A 66 5.52 -1.10 -1.76
N GLY A 67 6.59 -1.58 -1.15
CA GLY A 67 6.47 -2.72 -0.26
C GLY A 67 7.81 -3.30 0.16
N ASN A 68 7.72 -4.21 1.12
CA ASN A 68 8.81 -5.07 1.52
C ASN A 68 8.51 -6.47 0.96
N PHE A 69 9.27 -6.86 -0.04
CA PHE A 69 9.06 -8.16 -0.68
C PHE A 69 10.35 -8.72 -1.29
N ASN A 70 10.42 -10.03 -1.33
CA ASN A 70 11.44 -10.79 -2.02
C ASN A 70 10.74 -11.96 -2.71
N MET A 71 10.61 -11.83 -4.03
CA MET A 71 9.95 -12.82 -4.86
C MET A 71 10.95 -13.87 -5.31
N THR A 72 10.61 -15.14 -5.16
CA THR A 72 11.49 -16.25 -5.58
C THR A 72 11.39 -16.53 -7.07
N ASN A 73 10.27 -16.14 -7.70
CA ASN A 73 9.96 -16.43 -9.11
C ASN A 73 9.83 -15.19 -10.01
N VAL A 74 10.65 -14.16 -9.74
CA VAL A 74 10.65 -12.91 -10.52
C VAL A 74 10.86 -13.14 -12.00
N ASP A 75 11.78 -14.04 -12.38
CA ASP A 75 12.09 -14.36 -13.79
C ASP A 75 10.90 -14.96 -14.53
N GLU A 76 10.15 -15.85 -13.87
CA GLU A 76 8.94 -16.44 -14.43
C GLU A 76 7.83 -15.39 -14.63
N ILE A 77 7.65 -14.51 -13.64
CA ILE A 77 6.68 -13.41 -13.74
C ILE A 77 7.09 -12.48 -14.89
N PHE A 78 8.37 -12.11 -14.97
CA PHE A 78 8.89 -11.30 -16.07
C PHE A 78 8.65 -11.92 -17.44
N ALA A 79 8.96 -13.20 -17.60
CA ALA A 79 8.73 -13.92 -18.85
C ALA A 79 7.24 -13.92 -19.25
N ARG A 80 6.33 -14.09 -18.30
CA ARG A 80 4.88 -14.08 -18.55
C ARG A 80 4.36 -12.71 -18.95
N ILE A 81 4.77 -11.64 -18.26
CA ILE A 81 4.31 -10.30 -18.62
C ILE A 81 4.88 -9.82 -19.95
N THR A 82 6.09 -10.24 -20.30
CA THR A 82 6.66 -9.94 -21.64
C THR A 82 5.98 -10.75 -22.74
N ALA A 83 5.60 -11.99 -22.48
CA ALA A 83 4.86 -12.83 -23.42
C ALA A 83 3.49 -12.25 -23.82
N ILE A 84 2.88 -11.44 -22.96
CA ILE A 84 1.61 -10.73 -23.25
C ILE A 84 1.83 -9.28 -23.75
N GLY A 85 3.06 -8.93 -24.13
CA GLY A 85 3.40 -7.64 -24.73
C GLY A 85 3.72 -6.53 -23.72
N GLN A 86 3.86 -6.81 -22.43
CA GLN A 86 4.33 -5.84 -21.45
C GLN A 86 5.86 -5.76 -21.47
N HIS A 87 6.38 -4.56 -21.34
CA HIS A 87 7.83 -4.31 -21.34
C HIS A 87 8.23 -3.47 -20.14
N PRO A 88 8.52 -4.09 -18.98
CA PRO A 88 9.01 -3.36 -17.81
C PRO A 88 10.28 -2.57 -18.16
N ARG A 89 10.29 -1.29 -17.82
CA ARG A 89 11.41 -0.39 -18.17
C ARG A 89 12.73 -0.77 -17.51
N LYS A 90 12.66 -1.50 -16.41
CA LYS A 90 13.82 -1.97 -15.66
C LYS A 90 13.55 -3.39 -15.18
N TYR A 91 14.58 -4.19 -15.21
CA TYR A 91 14.57 -5.50 -14.59
C TYR A 91 14.83 -5.33 -13.08
N ALA A 92 13.76 -5.16 -12.33
CA ALA A 92 13.73 -5.13 -10.88
C ALA A 92 12.38 -5.67 -10.42
N ASP A 93 12.36 -6.42 -9.35
CA ASP A 93 11.16 -7.03 -8.79
C ASP A 93 10.01 -6.04 -8.64
N THR A 94 10.27 -4.86 -8.09
CA THR A 94 9.24 -3.81 -7.90
C THR A 94 8.66 -3.32 -9.23
N TYR A 95 9.46 -3.14 -10.28
CA TYR A 95 8.94 -2.75 -11.59
C TYR A 95 8.12 -3.86 -12.23
N ILE A 96 8.57 -5.10 -12.09
CA ILE A 96 7.87 -6.27 -12.61
C ILE A 96 6.50 -6.41 -11.92
N MET A 97 6.47 -6.26 -10.59
CA MET A 97 5.23 -6.28 -9.80
C MET A 97 4.30 -5.12 -10.15
N LEU A 98 4.85 -3.90 -10.32
CA LEU A 98 4.08 -2.73 -10.74
C LEU A 98 3.38 -2.95 -12.08
N GLU A 99 4.10 -3.48 -13.07
CA GLU A 99 3.52 -3.74 -14.39
C GLU A 99 2.52 -4.89 -14.37
N GLN A 100 2.77 -5.94 -13.59
CA GLN A 100 1.82 -7.05 -13.46
C GLN A 100 0.51 -6.60 -12.81
N VAL A 101 0.57 -5.90 -11.67
CA VAL A 101 -0.63 -5.38 -11.00
C VAL A 101 -1.31 -4.33 -11.88
N GLY A 102 -0.52 -3.44 -12.52
CA GLY A 102 -1.03 -2.43 -13.43
C GLY A 102 -1.77 -3.02 -14.64
N HIS A 103 -1.27 -4.11 -15.21
CA HIS A 103 -1.96 -4.82 -16.28
C HIS A 103 -3.32 -5.40 -15.82
N ARG A 104 -3.37 -5.98 -14.63
CA ARG A 104 -4.65 -6.48 -14.07
C ARG A 104 -5.61 -5.34 -13.75
N LEU A 105 -5.10 -4.22 -13.26
CA LEU A 105 -5.87 -3.00 -13.05
C LEU A 105 -6.45 -2.46 -14.37
N ASP A 106 -5.66 -2.41 -15.44
CA ASP A 106 -6.13 -2.00 -16.77
C ASP A 106 -7.31 -2.87 -17.23
N ARG A 107 -7.19 -4.19 -17.07
CA ARG A 107 -8.25 -5.15 -17.44
C ARG A 107 -9.51 -4.95 -16.63
N GLU A 108 -9.38 -4.69 -15.34
CA GLU A 108 -10.53 -4.44 -14.47
C GLU A 108 -11.21 -3.12 -14.82
N VAL A 109 -10.44 -2.07 -15.07
CA VAL A 109 -10.97 -0.78 -15.52
C VAL A 109 -11.72 -0.92 -16.86
N GLU A 110 -11.18 -1.68 -17.82
CA GLU A 110 -11.84 -1.96 -19.10
C GLU A 110 -13.13 -2.75 -18.92
N ARG A 111 -13.15 -3.74 -18.04
CA ARG A 111 -14.38 -4.49 -17.71
C ARG A 111 -15.48 -3.57 -17.22
N VAL A 112 -15.16 -2.68 -16.25
CA VAL A 112 -16.13 -1.74 -15.69
C VAL A 112 -16.53 -0.66 -16.69
N PHE A 113 -15.59 -0.21 -17.52
CA PHE A 113 -15.87 0.72 -18.62
C PHE A 113 -16.93 0.16 -19.57
N ASN A 114 -16.77 -1.10 -20.02
CA ASN A 114 -17.73 -1.74 -20.93
C ASN A 114 -19.13 -1.87 -20.29
N LEU A 115 -19.20 -2.07 -18.97
CA LEU A 115 -20.47 -2.08 -18.26
C LEU A 115 -21.11 -0.68 -18.24
N ALA A 116 -20.32 0.36 -17.98
CA ALA A 116 -20.79 1.74 -17.99
C ALA A 116 -21.30 2.18 -19.39
N GLU A 117 -20.63 1.78 -20.46
CA GLU A 117 -21.09 2.03 -21.84
C GLU A 117 -22.42 1.27 -22.13
N ALA A 118 -22.55 0.03 -21.67
CA ALA A 118 -23.78 -0.73 -21.83
C ALA A 118 -24.97 -0.10 -21.11
N GLU A 119 -24.75 0.64 -20.03
CA GLU A 119 -25.75 1.45 -19.34
C GLU A 119 -25.97 2.84 -19.99
N GLY A 120 -25.27 3.16 -21.08
CA GLY A 120 -25.41 4.40 -21.81
C GLY A 120 -24.72 5.60 -21.14
N LEU A 121 -23.82 5.37 -20.19
CA LEU A 121 -23.07 6.44 -19.53
C LEU A 121 -22.00 7.04 -20.45
N THR A 122 -21.70 8.33 -20.29
CA THR A 122 -20.69 9.04 -21.06
C THR A 122 -19.88 10.01 -20.17
N GLY A 123 -18.69 10.38 -20.60
CA GLY A 123 -17.86 11.42 -19.97
C GLY A 123 -17.56 11.12 -18.49
N MET A 124 -17.90 12.07 -17.62
CA MET A 124 -17.68 11.93 -16.17
C MET A 124 -18.55 10.84 -15.54
N GLY A 125 -19.70 10.49 -16.12
CA GLY A 125 -20.51 9.38 -15.66
C GLY A 125 -19.75 8.05 -15.70
N ILE A 126 -19.00 7.80 -16.76
CA ILE A 126 -18.12 6.62 -16.88
C ILE A 126 -17.04 6.65 -15.77
N THR A 127 -16.43 7.81 -15.54
CA THR A 127 -15.38 7.95 -14.52
C THR A 127 -15.90 7.60 -13.13
N HIS A 128 -17.05 8.13 -12.75
CA HIS A 128 -17.68 7.84 -11.45
C HIS A 128 -18.10 6.37 -11.34
N TYR A 129 -18.64 5.81 -12.42
CA TYR A 129 -19.00 4.41 -12.45
C TYR A 129 -17.79 3.49 -12.26
N ILE A 130 -16.65 3.78 -12.91
CA ILE A 130 -15.42 3.02 -12.70
C ILE A 130 -14.95 3.13 -11.25
N GLU A 131 -14.95 4.33 -10.66
CA GLU A 131 -14.54 4.54 -9.27
C GLU A 131 -15.42 3.81 -8.26
N GLU A 132 -16.69 3.62 -8.56
CA GLU A 132 -17.64 2.93 -7.69
C GLU A 132 -17.57 1.41 -7.81
N TYR A 133 -17.38 0.89 -9.03
CA TYR A 133 -17.53 -0.53 -9.33
C TYR A 133 -16.23 -1.29 -9.59
N ILE A 134 -15.08 -0.65 -9.43
CA ILE A 134 -13.78 -1.33 -9.55
C ILE A 134 -13.58 -2.34 -8.42
N ASP A 135 -13.21 -3.57 -8.76
CA ASP A 135 -12.93 -4.62 -7.78
C ASP A 135 -11.41 -4.83 -7.59
N LEU A 136 -10.83 -4.06 -6.66
CA LEU A 136 -9.43 -4.22 -6.30
C LEU A 136 -9.11 -5.59 -5.68
N ALA A 137 -10.08 -6.23 -5.01
CA ALA A 137 -9.85 -7.59 -4.52
C ALA A 137 -9.65 -8.58 -5.67
N ASN A 138 -10.39 -8.42 -6.78
CA ASN A 138 -10.21 -9.22 -7.98
C ASN A 138 -8.87 -8.91 -8.66
N VAL A 139 -8.47 -7.64 -8.75
CA VAL A 139 -7.14 -7.23 -9.27
C VAL A 139 -6.03 -7.92 -8.48
N LEU A 140 -6.09 -7.88 -7.14
CA LEU A 140 -5.08 -8.51 -6.30
C LEU A 140 -5.10 -10.04 -6.40
N ARG A 141 -6.28 -10.67 -6.41
CA ARG A 141 -6.43 -12.11 -6.55
C ARG A 141 -5.86 -12.62 -7.87
N THR A 142 -6.13 -11.92 -8.95
CA THR A 142 -5.63 -12.31 -10.27
C THR A 142 -4.14 -12.03 -10.47
N SER A 143 -3.60 -11.00 -9.78
CA SER A 143 -2.17 -10.69 -9.78
C SER A 143 -1.39 -11.69 -8.95
N SER A 144 -1.82 -11.92 -7.70
CA SER A 144 -1.05 -12.69 -6.71
C SER A 144 -1.14 -14.20 -6.86
N ARG A 145 -1.96 -14.71 -7.77
CA ARG A 145 -2.11 -16.16 -8.01
C ARG A 145 -0.78 -16.86 -8.33
N GLU A 146 0.12 -16.13 -8.96
CA GLU A 146 1.39 -16.64 -9.46
C GLU A 146 2.59 -16.18 -8.63
N TRP A 147 2.35 -15.45 -7.52
CA TRP A 147 3.42 -14.93 -6.69
C TRP A 147 3.94 -15.99 -5.72
N ASP A 148 5.25 -16.13 -5.69
CA ASP A 148 5.95 -16.94 -4.71
C ASP A 148 7.01 -16.11 -3.99
N GLY A 149 7.08 -16.27 -2.66
CA GLY A 149 7.97 -15.50 -1.80
C GLY A 149 7.25 -14.80 -0.64
N GLY A 150 8.02 -14.03 0.14
CA GLY A 150 7.52 -13.23 1.24
C GLY A 150 7.26 -11.79 0.81
N TYR A 151 6.06 -11.28 1.01
CA TYR A 151 5.71 -9.91 0.60
C TYR A 151 4.64 -9.24 1.47
N VAL A 152 4.82 -7.93 1.63
CA VAL A 152 3.76 -6.97 1.93
C VAL A 152 3.87 -5.86 0.89
N ILE A 153 2.84 -5.72 0.08
CA ILE A 153 2.79 -4.76 -1.02
C ILE A 153 1.64 -3.79 -0.78
N CYS A 154 1.96 -2.49 -0.78
CA CYS A 154 0.98 -1.41 -0.68
C CYS A 154 0.83 -0.74 -2.03
N GLY A 155 -0.40 -0.38 -2.39
CA GLY A 155 -0.72 0.30 -3.63
C GLY A 155 -1.73 1.42 -3.42
N LEU A 156 -1.63 2.43 -4.27
CA LEU A 156 -2.55 3.56 -4.36
C LEU A 156 -2.93 3.78 -5.81
N THR A 157 -4.23 3.76 -6.10
CA THR A 157 -4.75 4.03 -7.45
C THR A 157 -4.93 5.52 -7.68
N GLY A 158 -4.97 5.93 -8.93
CA GLY A 158 -5.25 7.34 -9.27
C GLY A 158 -6.69 7.77 -8.97
N SER A 159 -7.60 6.85 -8.69
CA SER A 159 -8.97 7.12 -8.24
C SER A 159 -9.07 7.38 -6.73
N GLY A 160 -7.99 7.10 -5.97
CA GLY A 160 -7.92 7.35 -4.53
C GLY A 160 -8.13 6.11 -3.67
N GLU A 161 -8.46 4.95 -4.26
CA GLU A 161 -8.46 3.71 -3.50
C GLU A 161 -7.03 3.25 -3.20
N SER A 162 -6.86 2.65 -2.04
CA SER A 162 -5.59 2.07 -1.64
C SER A 162 -5.74 0.65 -1.11
N PHE A 163 -4.65 -0.08 -1.14
CA PHE A 163 -4.62 -1.45 -0.67
C PHE A 163 -3.27 -1.82 -0.05
N ALA A 164 -3.31 -2.83 0.79
CA ALA A 164 -2.13 -3.58 1.17
C ALA A 164 -2.44 -5.07 1.09
N ILE A 165 -1.53 -5.87 0.56
CA ILE A 165 -1.65 -7.33 0.49
C ILE A 165 -0.47 -7.99 1.17
N ARG A 166 -0.73 -9.03 1.99
CA ARG A 166 0.28 -9.82 2.67
C ARG A 166 0.39 -11.21 2.05
N ASP A 167 1.61 -11.74 2.03
CA ASP A 167 1.87 -13.08 1.53
C ASP A 167 1.09 -14.18 2.29
N PRO A 168 0.77 -15.32 1.63
CA PRO A 168 -0.04 -16.37 2.23
C PRO A 168 0.68 -17.19 3.32
N TRP A 169 2.00 -17.08 3.44
CA TRP A 169 2.80 -17.72 4.47
C TRP A 169 3.02 -16.84 5.70
N GLY A 170 2.62 -15.56 5.64
CA GLY A 170 2.83 -14.59 6.71
C GLY A 170 4.31 -14.28 6.99
N ILE A 171 5.18 -14.42 5.98
CA ILE A 171 6.62 -14.20 6.10
C ILE A 171 6.91 -12.75 6.51
N ARG A 172 6.32 -11.78 5.79
CA ARG A 172 6.49 -10.36 6.10
C ARG A 172 5.43 -9.87 7.07
N PRO A 173 5.78 -9.04 8.05
CA PRO A 173 4.83 -8.46 8.98
C PRO A 173 4.06 -7.30 8.37
N ALA A 174 2.81 -7.13 8.76
CA ALA A 174 1.98 -5.97 8.42
C ALA A 174 0.95 -5.75 9.53
N PHE A 175 0.91 -4.53 10.04
CA PHE A 175 0.03 -4.12 11.12
C PHE A 175 -0.83 -2.94 10.66
N TRP A 176 -2.05 -2.88 11.17
CA TRP A 176 -2.96 -1.80 10.82
C TRP A 176 -3.83 -1.37 12.01
N TYR A 177 -4.24 -0.11 11.95
CA TYR A 177 -5.12 0.52 12.92
C TYR A 177 -6.12 1.40 12.18
N GLN A 178 -7.28 1.58 12.76
CA GLN A 178 -8.34 2.45 12.28
C GLN A 178 -9.14 3.00 13.44
N ASP A 179 -9.47 4.29 13.34
CA ASP A 179 -10.51 4.95 14.11
C ASP A 179 -11.45 5.75 13.18
N ASP A 180 -12.17 6.73 13.73
CA ASP A 180 -13.12 7.56 12.97
C ASP A 180 -12.44 8.60 12.08
N GLU A 181 -11.15 8.90 12.30
CA GLU A 181 -10.39 9.95 11.60
C GLU A 181 -9.31 9.41 10.69
N ILE A 182 -8.66 8.31 11.06
CA ILE A 182 -7.48 7.80 10.37
C ILE A 182 -7.51 6.29 10.16
N ALA A 183 -6.96 5.88 9.02
CA ALA A 183 -6.58 4.51 8.75
C ALA A 183 -5.08 4.44 8.46
N VAL A 184 -4.37 3.56 9.13
CA VAL A 184 -2.93 3.41 8.96
C VAL A 184 -2.52 1.95 8.82
N LEU A 185 -1.54 1.70 7.96
CA LEU A 185 -0.85 0.41 7.87
C LEU A 185 0.66 0.65 7.92
N ALA A 186 1.36 -0.16 8.69
CA ALA A 186 2.81 -0.14 8.78
C ALA A 186 3.38 -1.58 8.82
N SER A 187 4.64 -1.72 8.45
CA SER A 187 5.38 -2.99 8.58
C SER A 187 5.68 -3.35 10.02
N GLU A 188 5.67 -2.36 10.92
CA GLU A 188 6.05 -2.52 12.32
C GLU A 188 4.98 -1.92 13.25
N ARG A 189 4.51 -2.71 14.21
CA ARG A 189 3.52 -2.27 15.21
C ARG A 189 3.99 -1.08 16.04
N PRO A 190 5.25 -1.04 16.54
CA PRO A 190 5.73 0.09 17.35
C PRO A 190 5.69 1.44 16.64
N VAL A 191 5.72 1.46 15.31
CA VAL A 191 5.60 2.70 14.53
C VAL A 191 4.21 3.31 14.73
N ILE A 192 3.16 2.50 14.64
CA ILE A 192 1.77 2.95 14.86
C ILE A 192 1.60 3.41 16.31
N GLN A 193 2.05 2.59 17.28
CA GLN A 193 1.98 2.93 18.71
C GLN A 193 2.60 4.28 19.02
N THR A 194 3.82 4.50 18.51
CA THR A 194 4.60 5.69 18.88
C THR A 194 4.13 6.94 18.12
N ALA A 195 3.84 6.80 16.82
CA ALA A 195 3.46 7.95 15.99
C ALA A 195 2.05 8.47 16.29
N LEU A 196 1.12 7.56 16.62
CA LEU A 196 -0.30 7.87 16.82
C LEU A 196 -0.75 7.74 18.28
N ASN A 197 0.15 7.36 19.18
CA ASN A 197 -0.15 7.10 20.60
C ASN A 197 -1.31 6.09 20.79
N VAL A 198 -1.32 5.02 20.00
CA VAL A 198 -2.36 4.00 20.00
C VAL A 198 -1.96 2.85 20.94
N PRO A 199 -2.88 2.34 21.78
CA PRO A 199 -2.66 1.15 22.59
C PRO A 199 -2.32 -0.09 21.75
N PHE A 200 -1.50 -0.96 22.29
CA PHE A 200 -1.09 -2.20 21.62
C PHE A 200 -2.28 -3.07 21.17
N GLU A 201 -3.30 -3.15 22.00
CA GLU A 201 -4.47 -4.00 21.83
C GLU A 201 -5.36 -3.59 20.66
N GLU A 202 -5.29 -2.32 20.25
CA GLU A 202 -6.07 -1.78 19.14
C GLU A 202 -5.41 -2.01 17.78
N ILE A 203 -4.11 -2.31 17.77
CA ILE A 203 -3.36 -2.55 16.53
C ILE A 203 -3.49 -4.00 16.10
N LYS A 204 -4.07 -4.19 14.93
CA LYS A 204 -4.35 -5.50 14.34
C LYS A 204 -3.24 -5.93 13.39
N GLU A 205 -2.93 -7.22 13.37
CA GLU A 205 -2.06 -7.81 12.35
C GLU A 205 -2.88 -8.24 11.14
N LEU A 206 -2.43 -7.87 9.93
CA LEU A 206 -3.02 -8.35 8.69
C LEU A 206 -2.68 -9.84 8.56
N GLN A 207 -3.70 -10.69 8.41
CA GLN A 207 -3.50 -12.13 8.40
C GLN A 207 -2.85 -12.63 7.10
N PRO A 208 -2.19 -13.82 7.10
CA PRO A 208 -1.61 -14.39 5.91
C PRO A 208 -2.59 -14.49 4.75
N GLY A 209 -2.19 -14.02 3.58
CA GLY A 209 -2.99 -14.02 2.37
C GLY A 209 -4.14 -13.01 2.34
N GLN A 210 -4.28 -12.16 3.35
CA GLN A 210 -5.28 -11.09 3.37
C GLN A 210 -4.79 -9.83 2.65
N ALA A 211 -5.75 -9.05 2.18
CA ALA A 211 -5.55 -7.66 1.82
C ALA A 211 -6.41 -6.74 2.69
N LEU A 212 -5.86 -5.57 3.01
CA LEU A 212 -6.57 -4.41 3.50
C LEU A 212 -6.91 -3.54 2.30
N LEU A 213 -8.17 -3.19 2.14
CA LEU A 213 -8.69 -2.38 1.04
C LEU A 213 -9.34 -1.14 1.63
N ILE A 214 -8.96 0.02 1.13
CA ILE A 214 -9.46 1.32 1.58
C ILE A 214 -10.05 2.04 0.38
N SER A 215 -11.35 2.34 0.43
CA SER A 215 -12.02 3.10 -0.61
C SER A 215 -11.59 4.58 -0.57
N LYS A 216 -11.92 5.33 -1.62
CA LYS A 216 -11.63 6.79 -1.65
C LYS A 216 -12.38 7.57 -0.56
N GLU A 217 -13.48 7.03 -0.03
CA GLU A 217 -14.23 7.59 1.11
C GLU A 217 -13.65 7.18 2.47
N GLY A 218 -12.50 6.48 2.50
CA GLY A 218 -11.87 6.03 3.74
C GLY A 218 -12.49 4.78 4.37
N LYS A 219 -13.44 4.12 3.70
CA LYS A 219 -14.01 2.86 4.20
C LYS A 219 -13.02 1.73 4.07
N ILE A 220 -12.80 1.02 5.18
CA ILE A 220 -11.83 -0.06 5.26
C ILE A 220 -12.56 -1.41 5.27
N ARG A 221 -12.00 -2.34 4.52
CA ARG A 221 -12.37 -3.76 4.59
C ARG A 221 -11.15 -4.65 4.45
N THR A 222 -11.13 -5.75 5.16
CA THR A 222 -10.19 -6.85 4.92
C THR A 222 -10.82 -7.88 3.99
N SER A 223 -10.03 -8.48 3.12
CA SER A 223 -10.47 -9.52 2.20
C SER A 223 -9.44 -10.64 2.15
N GLN A 224 -9.89 -11.89 2.21
CA GLN A 224 -9.01 -13.04 1.97
C GLN A 224 -8.78 -13.17 0.47
N ILE A 225 -7.57 -12.84 0.02
CA ILE A 225 -7.17 -12.86 -1.38
C ILE A 225 -6.62 -14.25 -1.75
N ASN A 226 -5.64 -14.73 -0.99
CA ASN A 226 -5.02 -16.02 -1.16
C ASN A 226 -5.36 -16.94 0.03
N LYS A 227 -5.48 -18.24 -0.22
CA LYS A 227 -5.67 -19.20 0.88
C LYS A 227 -4.46 -19.13 1.80
N PRO A 228 -4.66 -18.93 3.12
CA PRO A 228 -3.56 -18.92 4.07
C PRO A 228 -2.88 -20.30 4.08
N ARG A 229 -1.57 -20.27 4.23
CA ARG A 229 -0.71 -21.44 4.35
C ARG A 229 -0.15 -21.54 5.76
N GLU A 230 0.70 -22.50 6.02
CA GLU A 230 1.43 -22.61 7.28
C GLU A 230 2.23 -21.33 7.53
N ASN A 231 2.19 -20.84 8.77
CA ASN A 231 2.82 -19.55 9.11
C ASN A 231 4.34 -19.73 9.22
N HIS A 232 5.06 -19.06 8.33
CA HIS A 232 6.52 -18.99 8.28
C HIS A 232 7.04 -17.58 8.56
N ALA A 233 6.55 -16.95 9.62
CA ALA A 233 6.96 -15.59 9.99
C ALA A 233 8.49 -15.47 10.09
N CYS A 234 9.06 -14.48 9.42
CA CYS A 234 10.49 -14.25 9.39
C CYS A 234 11.00 -13.82 10.76
N SER A 235 11.77 -14.66 11.42
CA SER A 235 12.37 -14.35 12.74
C SER A 235 13.36 -13.18 12.65
N PHE A 236 14.10 -13.05 11.54
CA PHE A 236 15.01 -11.93 11.32
C PHE A 236 14.26 -10.60 11.31
N GLU A 237 13.14 -10.48 10.58
CA GLU A 237 12.32 -9.27 10.58
C GLU A 237 11.78 -8.94 11.97
N ARG A 238 11.30 -9.94 12.68
CA ARG A 238 10.76 -9.77 14.03
C ARG A 238 11.80 -9.34 15.06
N ILE A 239 13.01 -9.88 14.98
CA ILE A 239 14.07 -9.59 15.95
C ILE A 239 14.83 -8.31 15.56
N TYR A 240 15.22 -8.18 14.30
CA TYR A 240 16.07 -7.08 13.84
C TYR A 240 15.34 -5.73 13.84
N PHE A 241 14.08 -5.73 13.44
CA PHE A 241 13.25 -4.51 13.40
C PHE A 241 12.42 -4.31 14.67
N SER A 242 12.42 -5.25 15.60
CA SER A 242 11.70 -5.08 16.87
C SER A 242 12.29 -3.94 17.69
N ARG A 243 11.43 -3.25 18.42
CA ARG A 243 11.78 -2.19 19.34
C ARG A 243 11.48 -2.61 20.77
N GLY A 244 12.13 -1.96 21.75
CA GLY A 244 11.87 -2.23 23.17
C GLY A 244 10.41 -1.99 23.61
N SER A 245 9.64 -1.25 22.80
CA SER A 245 8.20 -1.05 22.92
C SER A 245 7.35 -2.15 22.27
N ASP A 246 7.95 -3.09 21.52
CA ASP A 246 7.22 -4.20 20.93
C ASP A 246 7.00 -5.32 21.96
N VAL A 247 5.80 -5.32 22.51
CA VAL A 247 5.40 -6.19 23.63
C VAL A 247 5.44 -7.67 23.27
N ASP A 248 5.23 -8.04 22.00
CA ASP A 248 5.23 -9.44 21.56
C ASP A 248 6.60 -10.07 21.61
N ILE A 249 7.65 -9.30 21.38
CA ILE A 249 9.01 -9.80 21.25
C ILE A 249 9.82 -9.53 22.50
N TYR A 250 9.74 -8.33 23.04
CA TYR A 250 10.57 -7.94 24.19
C TYR A 250 10.07 -8.46 25.53
N LYS A 251 8.77 -8.61 25.74
CA LYS A 251 8.25 -9.19 27.01
C LYS A 251 8.64 -10.63 27.23
N ALA A 252 8.79 -11.40 26.17
CA ALA A 252 9.17 -12.81 26.27
C ALA A 252 10.67 -13.02 26.57
N VAL A 253 11.53 -12.07 26.23
CA VAL A 253 12.99 -12.22 26.30
C VAL A 253 13.61 -11.35 27.39
N SER A 254 13.14 -10.12 27.59
CA SER A 254 13.79 -9.15 28.48
C SER A 254 13.51 -9.35 29.96
N TYR A 255 12.37 -9.93 30.34
CA TYR A 255 12.02 -10.16 31.76
C TYR A 255 12.45 -11.49 32.33
N THR A 256 12.97 -12.41 31.52
CA THR A 256 13.49 -13.67 31.99
C THR A 256 14.98 -13.64 32.33
N HIS A 257 15.68 -12.53 32.08
CA HIS A 257 17.13 -12.42 32.29
C HIS A 257 17.54 -11.18 33.10
N LEU A 258 16.60 -10.51 33.79
CA LEU A 258 16.84 -9.55 34.83
C LEU A 258 16.38 -10.09 36.18
#